data_738376bd24dadd6b7591295ad5e16ea7
#
_entry.id   738376bd24dadd6b7591295ad5e16ea7
#
_cell.length_a   1.000
_cell.length_b   1.000
_cell.length_c   1.000
_cell.angle_alpha   90.00
_cell.angle_beta   90.00
_cell.angle_gamma   90.00
#
_symmetry.space_group_name_H-M   'P 1'
#
loop_
_entity.id
_entity.type
_entity.pdbx_description
1 polymer ?
#
loop_
_entity_poly.entity_id
_entity_poly.type
_entity_poly.pdbx_seq_one_letter_code
_entity_poly.pdbx_strand_id
1 'polypeptide(L)'
;MNLRHPFVIPYIPVIMQLLLFSCGGAYHDQQLLHEAGMLSDSLPADALTKLQAVNNSGNFKRPDYAKYGLLLTRTMLMTGNRIPSDSLVSLAIAHYREANDSIALFDALYTKAMFFFSTSAYDSAVY
;
A
#
# COMPACT_ATOMS: atom_id res chain seq x y z
N MET A 1 10.27 -16.72 -53.62
CA MET A 1 11.15 -15.86 -53.80
C MET A 1 11.19 -14.59 -53.00
N ASN A 2 10.60 -14.36 -51.99
CA ASN A 2 10.69 -13.09 -51.39
C ASN A 2 10.91 -13.12 -49.91
N LEU A 3 12.11 -13.38 -49.63
CA LEU A 3 12.78 -13.26 -48.37
C LEU A 3 12.88 -11.82 -47.88
N ARG A 4 11.77 -11.09 -47.96
CA ARG A 4 11.84 -9.65 -47.78
C ARG A 4 11.61 -9.14 -46.36
N HIS A 5 11.49 -10.04 -45.39
CA HIS A 5 11.32 -9.58 -44.04
C HIS A 5 12.16 -10.30 -43.00
N PRO A 6 13.48 -10.42 -43.19
CA PRO A 6 14.35 -10.96 -42.13
C PRO A 6 14.51 -9.99 -40.96
N PHE A 7 14.08 -8.71 -41.12
CA PHE A 7 14.28 -7.69 -40.10
C PHE A 7 13.12 -7.57 -39.10
N VAL A 8 11.95 -8.17 -39.38
CA VAL A 8 10.78 -8.10 -38.49
C VAL A 8 10.82 -9.17 -37.41
N ILE A 9 11.36 -10.33 -37.71
CA ILE A 9 11.41 -11.50 -36.82
C ILE A 9 12.26 -11.29 -35.58
N PRO A 10 13.45 -10.63 -35.61
CA PRO A 10 14.28 -10.44 -34.42
C PRO A 10 13.73 -9.38 -33.44
N TYR A 11 12.78 -8.55 -33.87
CA TYR A 11 12.19 -7.51 -32.99
C TYR A 11 11.02 -8.02 -32.15
N ILE A 12 10.32 -9.06 -32.59
CA ILE A 12 9.18 -9.64 -31.88
C ILE A 12 9.56 -10.15 -30.48
N PRO A 13 10.65 -10.92 -30.29
CA PRO A 13 11.04 -11.37 -28.95
C PRO A 13 11.50 -10.23 -28.04
N VAL A 14 12.11 -9.17 -28.57
CA VAL A 14 12.55 -8.01 -27.81
C VAL A 14 11.36 -7.19 -27.31
N ILE A 15 10.35 -6.98 -28.16
CA ILE A 15 9.10 -6.29 -27.78
C ILE A 15 8.34 -7.13 -26.75
N MET A 16 8.31 -8.45 -26.92
CA MET A 16 7.64 -9.36 -25.99
C MET A 16 8.35 -9.41 -24.63
N GLN A 17 9.67 -9.32 -24.59
CA GLN A 17 10.45 -9.20 -23.35
C GLN A 17 10.22 -7.88 -22.64
N LEU A 18 10.10 -6.77 -23.37
CA LEU A 18 9.77 -5.44 -22.81
C LEU A 18 8.37 -5.40 -22.16
N LEU A 19 7.40 -6.11 -22.72
CA LEU A 19 6.06 -6.24 -22.16
C LEU A 19 6.05 -7.07 -20.87
N LEU A 20 6.92 -8.06 -20.73
CA LEU A 20 7.04 -8.86 -19.52
C LEU A 20 7.69 -8.09 -18.36
N PHE A 21 8.58 -7.17 -18.63
CA PHE A 21 9.19 -6.30 -17.62
C PHE A 21 8.22 -5.25 -17.07
N SER A 22 7.20 -4.87 -17.83
CA SER A 22 6.22 -3.86 -17.41
C SER A 22 5.23 -4.36 -16.35
N CYS A 23 5.00 -5.67 -16.23
CA CYS A 23 4.08 -6.25 -15.25
C CYS A 23 4.72 -6.55 -13.89
N GLY A 24 6.04 -6.58 -13.79
CA GLY A 24 6.75 -7.02 -12.59
C GLY A 24 6.58 -6.08 -11.39
N GLY A 25 6.49 -4.78 -11.62
CA GLY A 25 6.41 -3.78 -10.54
C GLY A 25 5.09 -3.82 -9.77
N ALA A 26 3.97 -3.90 -10.48
CA ALA A 26 2.64 -3.95 -9.87
C ALA A 26 2.43 -5.22 -9.03
N TYR A 27 2.90 -6.35 -9.53
CA TYR A 27 2.83 -7.62 -8.80
C TYR A 27 3.69 -7.59 -7.54
N HIS A 28 4.89 -7.02 -7.63
CA HIS A 28 5.79 -6.88 -6.49
C HIS A 28 5.18 -6.01 -5.38
N ASP A 29 4.58 -4.88 -5.72
CA ASP A 29 3.92 -3.99 -4.77
C ASP A 29 2.72 -4.65 -4.08
N GLN A 30 1.92 -5.44 -4.81
CA GLN A 30 0.83 -6.22 -4.23
C GLN A 30 1.33 -7.31 -3.28
N GLN A 31 2.44 -7.95 -3.61
CA GLN A 31 3.06 -8.94 -2.72
C GLN A 31 3.55 -8.29 -1.42
N LEU A 32 4.22 -7.14 -1.50
CA LEU A 32 4.63 -6.36 -0.33
C LEU A 32 3.45 -5.98 0.56
N LEU A 33 2.34 -5.55 -0.04
CA LEU A 33 1.11 -5.23 0.68
C LEU A 33 0.53 -6.44 1.39
N HIS A 34 0.51 -7.60 0.73
CA HIS A 34 0.03 -8.85 1.32
C HIS A 34 0.90 -9.28 2.50
N GLU A 35 2.22 -9.29 2.34
CA GLU A 35 3.17 -9.65 3.39
C GLU A 35 3.08 -8.69 4.59
N ALA A 36 2.96 -7.38 4.32
CA ALA A 36 2.76 -6.40 5.37
C ALA A 36 1.48 -6.66 6.17
N GLY A 37 0.41 -7.05 5.49
CA GLY A 37 -0.86 -7.40 6.16
C GLY A 37 -0.71 -8.57 7.13
N MET A 38 0.07 -9.58 6.76
CA MET A 38 0.33 -10.74 7.63
C MET A 38 1.22 -10.39 8.85
N LEU A 39 2.11 -9.42 8.69
CA LEU A 39 3.07 -9.04 9.72
C LEU A 39 2.57 -7.93 10.65
N SER A 40 1.53 -7.21 10.27
CA SER A 40 1.13 -5.95 10.89
C SER A 40 0.85 -6.04 12.40
N ASP A 41 0.33 -7.17 12.86
CA ASP A 41 -0.03 -7.37 14.27
C ASP A 41 1.12 -7.89 15.12
N SER A 42 1.94 -8.77 14.56
CA SER A 42 3.02 -9.45 15.29
C SER A 42 4.37 -8.75 15.17
N LEU A 43 4.66 -8.19 14.01
CA LEU A 43 5.93 -7.57 13.67
C LEU A 43 5.70 -6.24 12.93
N PRO A 44 5.14 -5.21 13.60
CA PRO A 44 4.76 -3.96 12.94
C PRO A 44 5.93 -3.21 12.30
N ALA A 45 7.14 -3.31 12.84
CA ALA A 45 8.33 -2.70 12.25
C ALA A 45 8.69 -3.34 10.89
N ASP A 46 8.59 -4.67 10.80
CA ASP A 46 8.83 -5.39 9.54
C ASP A 46 7.72 -5.11 8.53
N ALA A 47 6.47 -5.06 8.97
CA ALA A 47 5.35 -4.65 8.14
C ALA A 47 5.54 -3.23 7.58
N LEU A 48 5.99 -2.29 8.41
CA LEU A 48 6.28 -0.93 7.98
C LEU A 48 7.38 -0.89 6.92
N THR A 49 8.44 -1.67 7.10
CA THR A 49 9.52 -1.79 6.10
C THR A 49 8.99 -2.28 4.74
N LYS A 50 8.09 -3.26 4.75
CA LYS A 50 7.43 -3.75 3.53
C LYS A 50 6.58 -2.67 2.86
N LEU A 51 5.79 -1.94 3.62
CA LEU A 51 4.95 -0.85 3.12
C LEU A 51 5.77 0.31 2.55
N GLN A 52 6.88 0.65 3.17
CA GLN A 52 7.81 1.68 2.69
C GLN A 52 8.56 1.25 1.43
N ALA A 53 8.69 -0.03 1.17
CA ALA A 53 9.28 -0.57 -0.05
C ALA A 53 8.31 -0.57 -1.26
N VAL A 54 7.02 -0.29 -1.06
CA VAL A 54 6.05 -0.10 -2.14
C VAL A 54 6.47 1.11 -2.98
N ASN A 55 6.72 0.89 -4.27
CA ASN A 55 7.24 1.93 -5.16
C ASN A 55 6.14 2.83 -5.71
N ASN A 56 4.97 2.29 -5.97
CA ASN A 56 3.90 3.00 -6.66
C ASN A 56 2.51 2.68 -6.10
N SER A 57 2.25 3.13 -4.89
CA SER A 57 0.96 2.96 -4.23
C SER A 57 -0.21 3.61 -5.00
N GLY A 58 0.06 4.64 -5.79
CA GLY A 58 -0.94 5.30 -6.64
C GLY A 58 -1.50 4.39 -7.74
N ASN A 59 -0.81 3.30 -8.09
CA ASN A 59 -1.30 2.30 -9.04
C ASN A 59 -2.18 1.22 -8.41
N PHE A 60 -2.30 1.19 -7.09
CA PHE A 60 -3.23 0.29 -6.44
C PHE A 60 -4.67 0.60 -6.82
N LYS A 61 -5.46 -0.45 -7.03
CA LYS A 61 -6.92 -0.32 -7.08
C LYS A 61 -7.43 0.15 -5.72
N ARG A 62 -8.61 0.73 -5.70
CA ARG A 62 -9.20 1.33 -4.50
C ARG A 62 -9.18 0.42 -3.26
N PRO A 63 -9.53 -0.88 -3.34
CA PRO A 63 -9.45 -1.77 -2.18
C PRO A 63 -8.01 -1.94 -1.63
N ASP A 64 -7.04 -2.10 -2.52
CA ASP A 64 -5.63 -2.25 -2.14
C ASP A 64 -5.05 -0.94 -1.60
N TYR A 65 -5.44 0.19 -2.17
CA TYR A 65 -5.03 1.50 -1.68
C TYR A 65 -5.60 1.79 -0.29
N ALA A 66 -6.85 1.42 -0.03
CA ALA A 66 -7.46 1.53 1.29
C ALA A 66 -6.73 0.65 2.32
N LYS A 67 -6.43 -0.58 1.97
CA LYS A 67 -5.65 -1.51 2.80
C LYS A 67 -4.24 -0.96 3.08
N TYR A 68 -3.56 -0.46 2.05
CA TYR A 68 -2.25 0.17 2.19
C TYR A 68 -2.29 1.35 3.15
N GLY A 69 -3.24 2.26 3.00
CA GLY A 69 -3.40 3.43 3.85
C GLY A 69 -3.69 3.08 5.31
N LEU A 70 -4.55 2.09 5.55
CA LEU A 70 -4.84 1.59 6.88
C LEU A 70 -3.61 0.97 7.54
N LEU A 71 -2.95 0.04 6.86
CA LEU A 71 -1.77 -0.65 7.38
C LEU A 71 -0.61 0.32 7.63
N LEU A 72 -0.37 1.25 6.71
CA LEU A 72 0.69 2.24 6.86
C LEU A 72 0.45 3.13 8.08
N THR A 73 -0.75 3.67 8.23
CA THR A 73 -1.11 4.50 9.39
C THR A 73 -0.95 3.71 10.69
N ARG A 74 -1.48 2.50 10.73
CA ARG A 74 -1.44 1.64 11.92
C ARG A 74 0.00 1.26 12.32
N THR A 75 0.80 0.79 11.37
CA THR A 75 2.18 0.39 11.65
C THR A 75 3.07 1.56 12.05
N MET A 76 2.85 2.74 11.48
CA MET A 76 3.53 3.96 11.91
C MET A 76 3.18 4.32 13.35
N LEU A 77 1.90 4.26 13.74
CA LEU A 77 1.48 4.49 15.12
C LEU A 77 2.10 3.48 16.08
N MET A 78 2.06 2.20 15.73
CA MET A 78 2.59 1.12 16.59
C MET A 78 4.12 1.19 16.76
N THR A 79 4.82 1.74 15.79
CA THR A 79 6.29 1.92 15.82
C THR A 79 6.73 3.29 16.33
N GLY A 80 5.80 4.12 16.79
CA GLY A 80 6.10 5.44 17.35
C GLY A 80 6.51 6.48 16.32
N ASN A 81 6.22 6.25 15.04
CA ASN A 81 6.49 7.21 13.97
C ASN A 81 5.40 8.29 13.92
N ARG A 82 5.82 9.52 13.68
CA ARG A 82 4.90 10.63 13.52
C ARG A 82 4.18 10.55 12.18
N ILE A 83 2.85 10.70 12.21
CA ILE A 83 2.01 10.72 11.03
C ILE A 83 1.58 12.17 10.79
N PRO A 84 1.81 12.72 9.58
CA PRO A 84 1.51 14.13 9.29
C PRO A 84 0.01 14.42 9.16
N SER A 85 -0.80 13.44 8.76
CA SER A 85 -2.26 13.61 8.62
C SER A 85 -3.01 12.29 8.70
N ASP A 86 -4.31 12.38 8.94
CA ASP A 86 -5.24 11.24 8.97
C ASP A 86 -5.85 10.89 7.61
N SER A 87 -5.36 11.50 6.53
CA SER A 87 -5.98 11.40 5.20
C SER A 87 -6.07 9.96 4.69
N LEU A 88 -5.02 9.16 4.86
CA LEU A 88 -5.00 7.77 4.40
C LEU A 88 -6.00 6.89 5.14
N VAL A 89 -6.05 6.99 6.46
CA VAL A 89 -7.01 6.21 7.25
C VAL A 89 -8.44 6.68 7.04
N SER A 90 -8.66 7.97 6.80
CA SER A 90 -9.98 8.51 6.46
C SER A 90 -10.49 8.00 5.12
N LEU A 91 -9.60 7.86 4.15
CA LEU A 91 -9.91 7.27 2.85
C LEU A 91 -10.25 5.77 2.98
N ALA A 92 -9.52 5.04 3.81
CA ALA A 92 -9.82 3.66 4.14
C ALA A 92 -11.20 3.50 4.80
N ILE A 93 -11.55 4.36 5.74
CA ILE A 93 -12.88 4.38 6.38
C ILE A 93 -13.99 4.57 5.34
N ALA A 94 -13.85 5.53 4.43
CA ALA A 94 -14.82 5.77 3.36
C ALA A 94 -15.00 4.53 2.49
N HIS A 95 -13.90 3.88 2.09
CA HIS A 95 -13.95 2.67 1.28
C HIS A 95 -14.65 1.50 1.99
N TYR A 96 -14.26 1.20 3.23
CA TYR A 96 -14.82 0.06 3.97
C TYR A 96 -16.29 0.28 4.34
N ARG A 97 -16.71 1.53 4.54
CA ARG A 97 -18.11 1.87 4.73
C ARG A 97 -18.95 1.61 3.47
N GLU A 98 -18.48 2.01 2.31
CA GLU A 98 -19.12 1.73 1.02
C GLU A 98 -19.14 0.24 0.69
N ALA A 99 -18.08 -0.49 1.02
CA ALA A 99 -17.97 -1.93 0.78
C ALA A 99 -18.75 -2.77 1.80
N ASN A 100 -19.35 -2.17 2.84
CA ASN A 100 -20.01 -2.87 3.95
C ASN A 100 -19.10 -3.89 4.66
N ASP A 101 -17.80 -3.63 4.68
CA ASP A 101 -16.82 -4.45 5.41
C ASP A 101 -16.72 -3.96 6.85
N SER A 102 -17.56 -4.52 7.72
CA SER A 102 -17.67 -4.10 9.12
C SER A 102 -16.38 -4.31 9.92
N ILE A 103 -15.65 -5.38 9.63
CA ILE A 103 -14.42 -5.73 10.36
C ILE A 103 -13.31 -4.74 10.00
N ALA A 104 -13.08 -4.53 8.71
CA ALA A 104 -12.08 -3.58 8.25
C ALA A 104 -12.46 -2.12 8.60
N LEU A 105 -13.75 -1.79 8.58
CA LEU A 105 -14.23 -0.48 9.01
C LEU A 105 -13.94 -0.23 10.50
N PHE A 106 -14.20 -1.21 11.35
CA PHE A 106 -13.89 -1.11 12.78
C PHE A 106 -12.39 -0.88 13.01
N ASP A 107 -11.55 -1.64 12.32
CA ASP A 107 -10.09 -1.53 12.43
C ASP A 107 -9.60 -0.14 11.97
N ALA A 108 -10.16 0.39 10.88
CA ALA A 108 -9.85 1.73 10.38
C ALA A 108 -10.31 2.84 11.34
N LEU A 109 -11.50 2.72 11.92
CA LEU A 109 -12.01 3.67 12.93
C LEU A 109 -11.17 3.65 14.20
N TYR A 110 -10.79 2.46 14.67
CA TYR A 110 -9.90 2.31 15.81
C TYR A 110 -8.53 2.94 15.54
N THR A 111 -7.95 2.69 14.38
CA THR A 111 -6.67 3.28 13.97
C THR A 111 -6.75 4.81 13.91
N LYS A 112 -7.85 5.37 13.41
CA LYS A 112 -8.07 6.82 13.39
C LYS A 112 -8.18 7.39 14.81
N ALA A 113 -8.87 6.71 15.71
CA ALA A 113 -8.95 7.11 17.11
C ALA A 113 -7.56 7.12 17.78
N MET A 114 -6.74 6.10 17.53
CA MET A 114 -5.35 6.06 18.00
C MET A 114 -4.51 7.22 17.45
N PHE A 115 -4.71 7.59 16.19
CA PHE A 115 -4.05 8.75 15.59
C PHE A 115 -4.36 10.04 16.37
N PHE A 116 -5.62 10.32 16.64
CA PHE A 116 -6.01 11.52 17.40
C PHE A 116 -5.48 11.48 18.83
N PHE A 117 -5.51 10.32 19.47
CA PHE A 117 -4.97 10.17 20.81
C PHE A 117 -3.45 10.45 20.84
N SER A 118 -2.71 9.92 19.90
CA SER A 118 -1.27 10.16 19.81
C SER A 118 -0.95 11.63 19.53
N THR A 119 -1.70 12.28 18.66
CA THR A 119 -1.51 13.69 18.30
C THR A 119 -1.78 14.60 19.50
N SER A 120 -2.86 14.38 20.24
CA SER A 120 -3.16 15.15 21.43
C SER A 120 -2.15 14.93 22.57
N ALA A 121 -1.60 13.74 22.69
CA ALA A 121 -0.55 13.46 23.66
C ALA A 121 0.77 14.19 23.32
N TYR A 122 1.12 14.30 22.04
CA TYR A 122 2.28 15.09 21.61
C TYR A 122 2.07 16.60 21.84
N ASP A 123 0.89 17.12 21.54
CA ASP A 123 0.59 18.53 21.79
C ASP A 123 0.64 18.88 23.28
N SER A 124 0.22 17.95 24.14
CA SER A 124 0.28 18.13 25.59
C SER A 124 1.71 18.09 26.17
N ALA A 125 2.64 17.39 25.49
CA ALA A 125 4.03 17.29 25.92
C ALA A 125 4.87 18.53 25.59
N VAL A 126 4.37 19.43 24.73
CA VAL A 126 5.05 20.66 24.30
C VAL A 126 4.75 21.84 25.23
N TYR A 127 3.77 21.74 26.09
CA TYR A 127 3.40 22.71 27.11
C TYR A 127 3.82 22.22 28.50
#